data_4568ce2ddfb6b67065736284e6962910
#
_entry.id   4568ce2ddfb6b67065736284e6962910
#
_cell.length_a   1.000
_cell.length_b   1.000
_cell.length_c   1.000
_cell.angle_alpha   90.00
_cell.angle_beta   90.00
_cell.angle_gamma   90.00
#
_symmetry.space_group_name_H-M   'P 1'
#
loop_
_entity.id
_entity.type
_entity.pdbx_description
1 polymer ?
#
loop_
_entity_poly.entity_id
_entity_poly.type
_entity_poly.pdbx_seq_one_letter_code
_entity_poly.pdbx_strand_id
1 'polypeptide(L)'
;KKMQDSAQSEFPDMQTMVQDFNYYMHRHREAFTAQEFKDKMELGETVLIKYYERYIKEWNKVVATEYRINNIVVNDIPLKGAIDKVEFNGKQVVVVDYKTGNIENAREKLKGPNDKNPNGGDYWRQAVFYKILLNHHPKNWEVVSAEFDFVEPNKKKEFEKIAINITDADITTVTQQVKQVWEKIQQKDFYTGCGKEDCHWCNFVKTNELAVALHEMKSEEEVAEG
;
A
#
# COMPACT_ATOMS: atom_id res chain seq x y z
N LYS A 1 10.82 8.28 -10.03
CA LYS A 1 11.31 9.62 -9.68
C LYS A 1 12.66 9.92 -10.35
N LYS A 2 13.73 9.15 -10.12
CA LYS A 2 15.05 9.40 -10.75
C LYS A 2 15.01 9.50 -12.28
N MET A 3 14.21 8.68 -12.96
CA MET A 3 14.01 8.77 -14.40
C MET A 3 13.41 10.13 -14.79
N GLN A 4 12.42 10.62 -14.04
CA GLN A 4 11.79 11.91 -14.29
C GLN A 4 12.73 13.10 -14.03
N ASP A 5 13.66 12.93 -13.10
CA ASP A 5 14.67 13.94 -12.74
C ASP A 5 15.90 13.88 -13.67
N SER A 6 16.02 12.85 -14.54
CA SER A 6 17.13 12.71 -15.46
C SER A 6 16.91 13.53 -16.74
N ALA A 7 17.97 14.16 -17.26
CA ALA A 7 17.92 14.95 -18.49
C ALA A 7 17.54 14.10 -19.73
N GLN A 8 17.87 12.81 -19.71
CA GLN A 8 17.58 11.87 -20.80
C GLN A 8 16.25 11.14 -20.65
N SER A 9 15.53 11.33 -19.54
CA SER A 9 14.33 10.56 -19.19
C SER A 9 14.53 9.05 -19.25
N GLU A 10 15.72 8.59 -18.81
CA GLU A 10 16.08 7.19 -18.74
C GLU A 10 15.92 6.65 -17.32
N PHE A 11 15.53 5.38 -17.22
CA PHE A 11 15.51 4.71 -15.93
C PHE A 11 16.94 4.54 -15.42
N PRO A 12 17.19 4.66 -14.11
CA PRO A 12 18.48 4.32 -13.53
C PRO A 12 18.81 2.86 -13.86
N ASP A 13 20.08 2.57 -13.99
CA ASP A 13 20.53 1.19 -14.14
C ASP A 13 20.30 0.38 -12.85
N MET A 14 20.40 -0.93 -12.97
CA MET A 14 20.20 -1.86 -11.86
C MET A 14 21.16 -1.60 -10.71
N GLN A 15 22.42 -1.28 -11.01
CA GLN A 15 23.44 -1.00 -9.98
C GLN A 15 23.08 0.24 -9.17
N THR A 16 22.62 1.30 -9.82
CA THR A 16 22.14 2.52 -9.16
C THR A 16 20.95 2.20 -8.25
N MET A 17 20.02 1.36 -8.68
CA MET A 17 18.87 1.00 -7.87
C MET A 17 19.26 0.20 -6.61
N VAL A 18 20.19 -0.73 -6.73
CA VAL A 18 20.73 -1.50 -5.60
C VAL A 18 21.51 -0.59 -4.64
N GLN A 19 22.32 0.34 -5.16
CA GLN A 19 23.04 1.32 -4.34
C GLN A 19 22.07 2.21 -3.55
N ASP A 20 20.97 2.67 -4.16
CA ASP A 20 19.93 3.43 -3.46
C ASP A 20 19.27 2.61 -2.34
N PHE A 21 18.91 1.36 -2.62
CA PHE A 21 18.36 0.47 -1.61
C PHE A 21 19.33 0.33 -0.42
N ASN A 22 20.60 0.04 -0.68
CA ASN A 22 21.62 -0.09 0.34
C ASN A 22 21.78 1.19 1.17
N TYR A 23 21.79 2.34 0.50
CA TYR A 23 21.87 3.64 1.17
C TYR A 23 20.68 3.84 2.14
N TYR A 24 19.46 3.61 1.68
CA TYR A 24 18.27 3.80 2.52
C TYR A 24 18.17 2.77 3.64
N MET A 25 18.54 1.52 3.40
CA MET A 25 18.59 0.51 4.45
C MET A 25 19.58 0.89 5.57
N HIS A 26 20.79 1.32 5.21
CA HIS A 26 21.77 1.80 6.18
C HIS A 26 21.29 3.04 6.95
N ARG A 27 20.60 3.95 6.28
CA ARG A 27 20.03 5.15 6.91
C ARG A 27 18.97 4.80 7.98
N HIS A 28 18.29 3.69 7.81
CA HIS A 28 17.26 3.21 8.74
C HIS A 28 17.72 1.99 9.57
N ARG A 29 19.04 1.79 9.65
CA ARG A 29 19.65 0.63 10.33
C ARG A 29 19.15 0.41 11.76
N GLU A 30 18.84 1.49 12.47
CA GLU A 30 18.41 1.46 13.87
C GLU A 30 17.02 0.83 14.07
N ALA A 31 16.23 0.71 13.01
CA ALA A 31 14.91 0.04 13.04
C ALA A 31 14.99 -1.48 13.11
N PHE A 32 16.20 -2.07 13.00
CA PHE A 32 16.40 -3.52 12.88
C PHE A 32 17.41 -4.04 13.90
N THR A 33 17.23 -5.27 14.34
CA THR A 33 18.31 -6.04 14.96
C THR A 33 19.44 -6.32 13.96
N ALA A 34 20.59 -6.80 14.41
CA ALA A 34 21.70 -7.12 13.51
C ALA A 34 21.36 -8.22 12.52
N GLN A 35 20.63 -9.24 12.95
CA GLN A 35 20.22 -10.36 12.10
C GLN A 35 19.15 -9.94 11.10
N GLU A 36 18.07 -9.30 11.53
CA GLU A 36 17.03 -8.78 10.64
C GLU A 36 17.59 -7.88 9.55
N PHE A 37 18.51 -6.98 9.91
CA PHE A 37 19.14 -6.11 8.93
C PHE A 37 19.88 -6.89 7.86
N LYS A 38 20.67 -7.89 8.25
CA LYS A 38 21.40 -8.73 7.32
C LYS A 38 20.44 -9.48 6.39
N ASP A 39 19.43 -10.11 6.95
CA ASP A 39 18.45 -10.91 6.19
C ASP A 39 17.64 -10.03 5.21
N LYS A 40 17.20 -8.85 5.66
CA LYS A 40 16.47 -7.90 4.80
C LYS A 40 17.37 -7.30 3.71
N MET A 41 18.67 -7.09 3.98
CA MET A 41 19.63 -6.64 2.96
C MET A 41 19.80 -7.68 1.85
N GLU A 42 20.09 -8.93 2.22
CA GLU A 42 20.29 -10.03 1.27
C GLU A 42 19.03 -10.31 0.45
N LEU A 43 17.86 -10.35 1.10
CA LEU A 43 16.58 -10.53 0.45
C LEU A 43 16.29 -9.37 -0.52
N GLY A 44 16.40 -8.14 -0.05
CA GLY A 44 16.07 -6.95 -0.82
C GLY A 44 16.94 -6.80 -2.07
N GLU A 45 18.25 -6.98 -1.98
CA GLU A 45 19.14 -6.96 -3.16
C GLU A 45 18.74 -8.03 -4.17
N THR A 46 18.53 -9.27 -3.72
CA THR A 46 18.15 -10.37 -4.59
C THR A 46 16.82 -10.11 -5.31
N VAL A 47 15.85 -9.63 -4.57
CA VAL A 47 14.49 -9.34 -5.08
C VAL A 47 14.53 -8.19 -6.08
N LEU A 48 15.21 -7.08 -5.74
CA LEU A 48 15.27 -5.91 -6.60
C LEU A 48 15.96 -6.18 -7.94
N ILE A 49 17.06 -6.95 -7.94
CA ILE A 49 17.75 -7.34 -9.16
C ILE A 49 16.78 -8.09 -10.08
N LYS A 50 16.13 -9.14 -9.57
CA LYS A 50 15.20 -9.96 -10.35
C LYS A 50 13.98 -9.18 -10.84
N TYR A 51 13.44 -8.31 -9.98
CA TYR A 51 12.31 -7.45 -10.32
C TYR A 51 12.68 -6.46 -11.43
N TYR A 52 13.85 -5.84 -11.34
CA TYR A 52 14.39 -4.93 -12.36
C TYR A 52 14.54 -5.65 -13.70
N GLU A 53 15.25 -6.79 -13.74
CA GLU A 53 15.44 -7.58 -14.95
C GLU A 53 14.12 -7.98 -15.62
N ARG A 54 13.12 -8.34 -14.78
CA ARG A 54 11.81 -8.75 -15.28
C ARG A 54 11.02 -7.60 -15.90
N TYR A 55 11.05 -6.39 -15.33
CA TYR A 55 10.10 -5.34 -15.66
C TYR A 55 10.67 -4.10 -16.30
N ILE A 56 11.99 -3.89 -16.33
CA ILE A 56 12.59 -2.64 -16.81
C ILE A 56 12.14 -2.23 -18.21
N LYS A 57 11.90 -3.21 -19.09
CA LYS A 57 11.45 -2.99 -20.47
C LYS A 57 9.96 -2.68 -20.59
N GLU A 58 9.20 -3.00 -19.56
CA GLU A 58 7.74 -2.82 -19.50
C GLU A 58 7.34 -1.55 -18.73
N TRP A 59 8.27 -0.92 -18.01
CA TRP A 59 7.94 0.24 -17.19
C TRP A 59 7.49 1.44 -18.02
N ASN A 60 6.33 1.97 -17.64
CA ASN A 60 5.80 3.18 -18.24
C ASN A 60 6.62 4.39 -17.78
N LYS A 61 6.94 5.30 -18.73
CA LYS A 61 7.65 6.55 -18.46
C LYS A 61 6.70 7.72 -18.16
N VAL A 62 5.44 7.62 -18.57
CA VAL A 62 4.43 8.66 -18.36
C VAL A 62 3.71 8.39 -17.03
N VAL A 63 4.40 8.72 -15.95
CA VAL A 63 3.96 8.39 -14.59
C VAL A 63 4.20 9.55 -13.63
N ALA A 64 3.44 9.55 -12.53
CA ALA A 64 3.78 10.28 -11.31
C ALA A 64 4.06 9.28 -10.19
N THR A 65 5.14 9.48 -9.44
CA THR A 65 5.51 8.67 -8.29
C THR A 65 5.31 9.45 -7.00
N GLU A 66 4.96 8.77 -5.90
CA GLU A 66 4.67 9.41 -4.62
C GLU A 66 3.64 10.55 -4.78
N TYR A 67 2.59 10.27 -5.57
CA TYR A 67 1.63 11.28 -5.94
C TYR A 67 0.74 11.65 -4.77
N ARG A 68 0.93 12.85 -4.24
CA ARG A 68 0.17 13.39 -3.11
C ARG A 68 -1.09 14.08 -3.58
N ILE A 69 -2.21 13.64 -3.06
CA ILE A 69 -3.53 14.21 -3.28
C ILE A 69 -3.98 14.88 -2.00
N ASN A 70 -4.27 16.17 -2.06
CA ASN A 70 -4.73 16.95 -0.92
C ASN A 70 -6.00 17.72 -1.31
N ASN A 71 -6.73 18.18 -0.30
CA ASN A 71 -7.89 19.05 -0.47
C ASN A 71 -9.03 18.43 -1.30
N ILE A 72 -9.19 17.12 -1.23
CA ILE A 72 -10.36 16.44 -1.79
C ILE A 72 -11.47 16.48 -0.75
N VAL A 73 -12.68 16.82 -1.18
CA VAL A 73 -13.87 16.80 -0.31
C VAL A 73 -14.90 15.85 -0.91
N VAL A 74 -15.34 14.89 -0.11
CA VAL A 74 -16.36 13.89 -0.49
C VAL A 74 -17.44 13.90 0.58
N ASN A 75 -18.67 14.28 0.24
CA ASN A 75 -19.78 14.42 1.19
C ASN A 75 -19.39 15.25 2.44
N ASP A 76 -18.79 16.42 2.21
CA ASP A 76 -18.29 17.35 3.25
C ASP A 76 -17.17 16.79 4.13
N ILE A 77 -16.58 15.65 3.76
CA ILE A 77 -15.46 15.04 4.47
C ILE A 77 -14.16 15.36 3.75
N PRO A 78 -13.20 16.03 4.41
CA PRO A 78 -11.90 16.31 3.83
C PRO A 78 -11.04 15.06 3.78
N LEU A 79 -10.57 14.72 2.60
CA LEU A 79 -9.74 13.55 2.33
C LEU A 79 -8.38 13.95 1.75
N LYS A 80 -7.38 13.14 2.04
CA LYS A 80 -6.05 13.22 1.44
C LYS A 80 -5.45 11.83 1.32
N GLY A 81 -4.47 11.68 0.44
CA GLY A 81 -3.76 10.43 0.26
C GLY A 81 -2.44 10.60 -0.49
N ALA A 82 -1.65 9.56 -0.49
CA ALA A 82 -0.48 9.42 -1.33
C ALA A 82 -0.58 8.09 -2.09
N ILE A 83 -0.27 8.12 -3.37
CA ILE A 83 -0.30 6.96 -4.25
C ILE A 83 1.13 6.71 -4.72
N ASP A 84 1.62 5.48 -4.59
CA ASP A 84 3.02 5.16 -4.93
C ASP A 84 3.34 5.48 -6.38
N LYS A 85 2.45 5.08 -7.31
CA LYS A 85 2.59 5.40 -8.73
C LYS A 85 1.22 5.57 -9.39
N VAL A 86 1.10 6.58 -10.23
CA VAL A 86 -0.03 6.80 -11.16
C VAL A 86 0.53 6.79 -12.57
N GLU A 87 0.05 5.90 -13.41
CA GLU A 87 0.38 5.83 -14.83
C GLU A 87 -0.68 6.53 -15.66
N PHE A 88 -0.27 7.34 -16.63
CA PHE A 88 -1.19 8.16 -17.43
C PHE A 88 -1.26 7.68 -18.87
N ASN A 89 -2.49 7.57 -19.37
CA ASN A 89 -2.80 7.42 -20.79
C ASN A 89 -3.92 8.43 -21.15
N GLY A 90 -3.54 9.66 -21.42
CA GLY A 90 -4.48 10.76 -21.57
C GLY A 90 -5.24 11.06 -20.27
N LYS A 91 -6.56 10.90 -20.29
CA LYS A 91 -7.41 11.03 -19.09
C LYS A 91 -7.53 9.74 -18.29
N GLN A 92 -7.20 8.62 -18.90
CA GLN A 92 -7.22 7.33 -18.22
C GLN A 92 -5.98 7.15 -17.37
N VAL A 93 -6.18 6.64 -16.16
CA VAL A 93 -5.08 6.40 -15.22
C VAL A 93 -5.15 5.00 -14.64
N VAL A 94 -3.97 4.41 -14.46
CA VAL A 94 -3.78 3.19 -13.69
C VAL A 94 -3.08 3.59 -12.39
N VAL A 95 -3.67 3.19 -11.28
CA VAL A 95 -3.06 3.33 -9.94
C VAL A 95 -2.25 2.08 -9.66
N VAL A 96 -1.01 2.24 -9.24
CA VAL A 96 -0.16 1.12 -8.84
C VAL A 96 0.36 1.37 -7.43
N ASP A 97 0.19 0.38 -6.58
CA ASP A 97 0.68 0.36 -5.21
C ASP A 97 1.65 -0.82 -5.04
N TYR A 98 2.86 -0.54 -4.59
CA TYR A 98 3.89 -1.56 -4.41
C TYR A 98 3.74 -2.26 -3.06
N LYS A 99 3.78 -3.58 -3.07
CA LYS A 99 3.70 -4.39 -1.86
C LYS A 99 4.96 -5.22 -1.67
N THR A 100 5.53 -5.12 -0.48
CA THR A 100 6.53 -6.05 0.01
C THR A 100 5.83 -7.21 0.73
N GLY A 101 6.47 -8.38 0.75
CA GLY A 101 5.92 -9.58 1.37
C GLY A 101 5.22 -10.52 0.40
N ASN A 102 4.88 -11.69 0.93
CA ASN A 102 4.35 -12.78 0.13
C ASN A 102 2.88 -12.55 -0.24
N ILE A 103 2.56 -12.66 -1.53
CA ILE A 103 1.18 -12.53 -2.02
C ILE A 103 0.22 -13.54 -1.40
N GLU A 104 0.68 -14.73 -1.03
CA GLU A 104 -0.20 -15.75 -0.43
C GLU A 104 -0.83 -15.23 0.88
N ASN A 105 -0.07 -14.48 1.68
CA ASN A 105 -0.54 -13.87 2.91
C ASN A 105 -1.43 -12.62 2.65
N ALA A 106 -1.37 -12.09 1.44
CA ALA A 106 -2.13 -10.90 1.04
C ALA A 106 -3.49 -11.22 0.39
N ARG A 107 -3.76 -12.47 0.01
CA ARG A 107 -4.97 -12.84 -0.76
C ARG A 107 -6.27 -12.41 -0.08
N GLU A 108 -6.38 -12.57 1.23
CA GLU A 108 -7.58 -12.15 1.97
C GLU A 108 -7.69 -10.61 2.06
N LYS A 109 -6.56 -9.90 2.08
CA LYS A 109 -6.53 -8.43 2.09
C LYS A 109 -7.01 -7.82 0.77
N LEU A 110 -6.98 -8.59 -0.33
CA LEU A 110 -7.42 -8.17 -1.66
C LEU A 110 -8.93 -8.35 -1.90
N LYS A 111 -9.63 -9.04 -1.00
CA LYS A 111 -11.06 -9.37 -1.18
C LYS A 111 -11.96 -8.24 -0.67
N GLY A 112 -13.07 -8.02 -1.38
CA GLY A 112 -14.17 -7.19 -0.91
C GLY A 112 -14.87 -7.77 0.33
N PRO A 113 -15.88 -7.07 0.86
CA PRO A 113 -16.68 -7.53 2.00
C PRO A 113 -17.23 -8.96 1.84
N ASN A 114 -17.19 -9.72 2.90
CA ASN A 114 -17.74 -11.06 3.00
C ASN A 114 -18.12 -11.38 4.45
N ASP A 115 -18.73 -12.56 4.71
CA ASP A 115 -19.22 -12.93 6.04
C ASP A 115 -18.12 -12.94 7.11
N LYS A 116 -16.89 -13.29 6.75
CA LYS A 116 -15.74 -13.32 7.67
C LYS A 116 -15.11 -11.95 7.86
N ASN A 117 -15.21 -11.09 6.86
CA ASN A 117 -14.68 -9.74 6.88
C ASN A 117 -15.69 -8.75 6.28
N PRO A 118 -16.67 -8.31 7.06
CA PRO A 118 -17.74 -7.44 6.58
C PRO A 118 -17.26 -6.07 6.07
N ASN A 119 -16.07 -5.65 6.50
CA ASN A 119 -15.47 -4.38 6.07
C ASN A 119 -14.60 -4.51 4.81
N GLY A 120 -14.42 -5.73 4.29
CA GLY A 120 -13.46 -6.00 3.22
C GLY A 120 -12.00 -5.98 3.67
N GLY A 121 -11.11 -6.45 2.83
CA GLY A 121 -9.68 -6.47 3.08
C GLY A 121 -9.03 -5.09 2.94
N ASP A 122 -7.89 -4.91 3.60
CA ASP A 122 -7.21 -3.61 3.66
C ASP A 122 -6.75 -3.13 2.29
N TYR A 123 -6.23 -4.03 1.45
CA TYR A 123 -5.78 -3.69 0.11
C TYR A 123 -6.95 -3.36 -0.81
N TRP A 124 -8.04 -4.14 -0.74
CA TRP A 124 -9.25 -3.81 -1.46
C TRP A 124 -9.77 -2.40 -1.09
N ARG A 125 -9.87 -2.08 0.22
CA ARG A 125 -10.27 -0.74 0.67
C ARG A 125 -9.32 0.34 0.17
N GLN A 126 -8.01 0.10 0.20
CA GLN A 126 -7.00 1.03 -0.29
C GLN A 126 -7.18 1.33 -1.77
N ALA A 127 -7.39 0.31 -2.60
CA ALA A 127 -7.65 0.47 -4.03
C ALA A 127 -8.91 1.31 -4.30
N VAL A 128 -10.01 1.00 -3.61
CA VAL A 128 -11.27 1.74 -3.74
C VAL A 128 -11.10 3.19 -3.27
N PHE A 129 -10.39 3.41 -2.16
CA PHE A 129 -10.11 4.74 -1.65
C PHE A 129 -9.28 5.59 -2.62
N TYR A 130 -8.29 5.01 -3.27
CA TYR A 130 -7.54 5.69 -4.33
C TYR A 130 -8.43 6.11 -5.50
N LYS A 131 -9.35 5.24 -5.92
CA LYS A 131 -10.33 5.58 -6.97
C LYS A 131 -11.26 6.71 -6.52
N ILE A 132 -11.73 6.72 -5.28
CA ILE A 132 -12.54 7.80 -4.71
C ILE A 132 -11.76 9.13 -4.76
N LEU A 133 -10.50 9.16 -4.31
CA LEU A 133 -9.68 10.37 -4.34
C LEU A 133 -9.49 10.91 -5.76
N LEU A 134 -9.19 10.04 -6.73
CA LEU A 134 -8.93 10.45 -8.11
C LEU A 134 -10.21 10.85 -8.86
N ASN A 135 -11.34 10.21 -8.60
CA ASN A 135 -12.63 10.60 -9.17
C ASN A 135 -13.07 12.02 -8.76
N HIS A 136 -12.63 12.47 -7.58
CA HIS A 136 -12.91 13.83 -7.09
C HIS A 136 -11.75 14.81 -7.35
N HIS A 137 -10.74 14.37 -8.08
CA HIS A 137 -9.59 15.22 -8.39
C HIS A 137 -9.94 16.24 -9.49
N PRO A 138 -9.52 17.52 -9.38
CA PRO A 138 -9.86 18.56 -10.36
C PRO A 138 -9.48 18.28 -11.82
N LYS A 139 -8.54 17.37 -12.05
CA LYS A 139 -8.12 16.96 -13.40
C LYS A 139 -9.09 16.00 -14.09
N ASN A 140 -10.15 15.56 -13.41
CA ASN A 140 -11.17 14.66 -13.95
C ASN A 140 -10.57 13.42 -14.63
N TRP A 141 -9.68 12.71 -13.92
CA TRP A 141 -9.10 11.47 -14.39
C TRP A 141 -10.09 10.31 -14.23
N GLU A 142 -10.04 9.40 -15.19
CA GLU A 142 -10.78 8.14 -15.16
C GLU A 142 -9.86 7.02 -14.68
N VAL A 143 -10.11 6.49 -13.49
CA VAL A 143 -9.36 5.35 -12.96
C VAL A 143 -9.87 4.07 -13.60
N VAL A 144 -9.09 3.52 -14.52
CA VAL A 144 -9.43 2.29 -15.26
C VAL A 144 -8.97 1.03 -14.53
N SER A 145 -7.92 1.12 -13.71
CA SER A 145 -7.42 -0.01 -12.91
C SER A 145 -6.74 0.51 -11.63
N ALA A 146 -6.83 -0.28 -10.57
CA ALA A 146 -6.00 -0.14 -9.38
C ALA A 146 -5.29 -1.48 -9.16
N GLU A 147 -3.97 -1.46 -9.16
CA GLU A 147 -3.13 -2.65 -9.18
C GLU A 147 -2.21 -2.70 -7.97
N PHE A 148 -2.09 -3.87 -7.38
CA PHE A 148 -1.06 -4.18 -6.39
C PHE A 148 0.07 -4.93 -7.07
N ASP A 149 1.26 -4.35 -7.05
CA ASP A 149 2.47 -4.89 -7.65
C ASP A 149 3.36 -5.48 -6.54
N PHE A 150 3.37 -6.81 -6.46
CA PHE A 150 4.14 -7.53 -5.45
C PHE A 150 5.59 -7.64 -5.91
N VAL A 151 6.47 -6.91 -5.22
CA VAL A 151 7.90 -6.89 -5.57
C VAL A 151 8.64 -8.14 -5.11
N GLU A 152 8.07 -8.93 -4.21
CA GLU A 152 8.59 -10.23 -3.85
C GLU A 152 7.93 -11.34 -4.67
N PRO A 153 8.68 -12.32 -5.17
CA PRO A 153 8.13 -13.40 -5.95
C PRO A 153 7.33 -14.38 -5.06
N ASN A 154 6.32 -15.01 -5.64
CA ASN A 154 5.55 -16.06 -5.01
C ASN A 154 6.39 -17.35 -4.80
N LYS A 155 5.78 -18.39 -4.22
CA LYS A 155 6.43 -19.71 -4.00
C LYS A 155 6.93 -20.38 -5.29
N LYS A 156 6.38 -19.99 -6.46
CA LYS A 156 6.82 -20.44 -7.79
C LYS A 156 7.92 -19.57 -8.39
N LYS A 157 8.42 -18.57 -7.64
CA LYS A 157 9.41 -17.59 -8.10
C LYS A 157 8.90 -16.65 -9.20
N GLU A 158 7.59 -16.43 -9.27
CA GLU A 158 6.95 -15.53 -10.21
C GLU A 158 6.52 -14.24 -9.49
N PHE A 159 6.68 -13.09 -10.13
CA PHE A 159 6.15 -11.82 -9.66
C PHE A 159 4.69 -11.69 -10.06
N GLU A 160 3.87 -11.21 -9.15
CA GLU A 160 2.44 -11.06 -9.40
C GLU A 160 2.01 -9.60 -9.31
N LYS A 161 1.15 -9.21 -10.25
CA LYS A 161 0.42 -7.94 -10.24
C LYS A 161 -1.06 -8.25 -10.21
N ILE A 162 -1.76 -7.72 -9.23
CA ILE A 162 -3.18 -8.00 -9.02
C ILE A 162 -3.99 -6.72 -9.23
N ALA A 163 -4.76 -6.72 -10.31
CA ALA A 163 -5.73 -5.66 -10.55
C ALA A 163 -7.01 -5.91 -9.74
N ILE A 164 -7.49 -4.86 -9.07
CA ILE A 164 -8.77 -4.88 -8.37
C ILE A 164 -9.83 -4.27 -9.28
N ASN A 165 -10.83 -5.06 -9.62
CA ASN A 165 -12.01 -4.57 -10.31
C ASN A 165 -12.92 -3.84 -9.30
N ILE A 166 -13.04 -2.52 -9.45
CA ILE A 166 -13.77 -1.66 -8.52
C ILE A 166 -15.09 -1.25 -9.14
N THR A 167 -16.17 -1.69 -8.52
CA THR A 167 -17.56 -1.37 -8.92
C THR A 167 -18.09 -0.13 -8.21
N ASP A 168 -19.22 0.41 -8.66
CA ASP A 168 -19.90 1.52 -7.98
C ASP A 168 -20.41 1.10 -6.57
N ALA A 169 -20.75 -0.17 -6.39
CA ALA A 169 -21.11 -0.70 -5.09
C ALA A 169 -19.92 -0.67 -4.12
N ASP A 170 -18.71 -0.96 -4.58
CA ASP A 170 -17.49 -0.87 -3.78
C ASP A 170 -17.22 0.58 -3.37
N ILE A 171 -17.35 1.53 -4.31
CA ILE A 171 -17.21 2.95 -4.02
C ILE A 171 -18.21 3.39 -2.95
N THR A 172 -19.47 3.00 -3.09
CA THR A 172 -20.54 3.28 -2.12
C THR A 172 -20.17 2.74 -0.75
N THR A 173 -19.73 1.49 -0.68
CA THR A 173 -19.36 0.80 0.56
C THR A 173 -18.21 1.53 1.27
N VAL A 174 -17.12 1.83 0.57
CA VAL A 174 -15.98 2.51 1.18
C VAL A 174 -16.30 3.95 1.54
N THR A 175 -17.11 4.65 0.73
CA THR A 175 -17.59 6.00 1.07
C THR A 175 -18.40 5.99 2.37
N GLN A 176 -19.24 4.98 2.58
CA GLN A 176 -19.98 4.83 3.83
C GLN A 176 -19.07 4.54 5.02
N GLN A 177 -18.04 3.71 4.84
CA GLN A 177 -17.03 3.46 5.88
C GLN A 177 -16.27 4.75 6.24
N VAL A 178 -15.88 5.55 5.25
CA VAL A 178 -15.25 6.86 5.46
C VAL A 178 -16.16 7.78 6.29
N LYS A 179 -17.46 7.82 5.97
CA LYS A 179 -18.44 8.61 6.71
C LYS A 179 -18.54 8.16 8.17
N GLN A 180 -18.65 6.86 8.41
CA GLN A 180 -18.72 6.32 9.78
C GLN A 180 -17.47 6.66 10.60
N VAL A 181 -16.28 6.57 10.00
CA VAL A 181 -15.03 6.95 10.66
C VAL A 181 -15.01 8.45 10.95
N TRP A 182 -15.45 9.27 10.00
CA TRP A 182 -15.52 10.71 10.17
C TRP A 182 -16.47 11.12 11.32
N GLU A 183 -17.65 10.50 11.38
CA GLU A 183 -18.63 10.71 12.46
C GLU A 183 -18.02 10.39 13.84
N LYS A 184 -17.30 9.27 13.96
CA LYS A 184 -16.59 8.92 15.20
C LYS A 184 -15.52 9.94 15.57
N ILE A 185 -14.75 10.43 14.58
CA ILE A 185 -13.75 11.48 14.80
C ILE A 185 -14.42 12.77 15.33
N GLN A 186 -15.53 13.20 14.72
CA GLN A 186 -16.27 14.38 15.15
C GLN A 186 -16.84 14.25 16.56
N GLN A 187 -17.30 13.05 16.91
CA GLN A 187 -17.79 12.72 18.25
C GLN A 187 -16.66 12.48 19.28
N LYS A 188 -15.38 12.51 18.83
CA LYS A 188 -14.20 12.16 19.65
C LYS A 188 -14.26 10.74 20.21
N ASP A 189 -14.95 9.84 19.51
CA ASP A 189 -15.00 8.42 19.84
C ASP A 189 -13.73 7.70 19.34
N PHE A 190 -12.69 7.72 20.18
CA PHE A 190 -11.42 7.04 19.93
C PHE A 190 -11.27 5.74 20.71
N TYR A 191 -12.25 5.38 21.55
CA TYR A 191 -12.16 4.29 22.51
C TYR A 191 -13.08 3.10 22.23
N THR A 192 -14.13 3.28 21.42
CA THR A 192 -15.04 2.17 21.08
C THR A 192 -14.31 1.02 20.37
N GLY A 193 -13.29 1.35 19.57
CA GLY A 193 -12.47 0.37 18.89
C GLY A 193 -13.16 -0.30 17.70
N CYS A 194 -12.55 -1.37 17.18
CA CYS A 194 -13.04 -2.08 16.00
C CYS A 194 -13.92 -3.31 16.33
N GLY A 195 -14.15 -3.61 17.61
CA GLY A 195 -14.94 -4.76 18.07
C GLY A 195 -14.17 -6.09 18.13
N LYS A 196 -12.91 -6.13 17.71
CA LYS A 196 -12.07 -7.32 17.87
C LYS A 196 -11.38 -7.29 19.23
N GLU A 197 -11.47 -8.39 19.99
CA GLU A 197 -10.90 -8.48 21.33
C GLU A 197 -9.37 -8.46 21.31
N ASP A 198 -8.78 -9.05 20.28
CA ASP A 198 -7.33 -9.22 20.07
C ASP A 198 -6.70 -8.10 19.23
N CYS A 199 -7.41 -7.02 18.95
CA CYS A 199 -6.85 -5.92 18.16
C CYS A 199 -5.79 -5.13 18.96
N HIS A 200 -4.52 -5.26 18.58
CA HIS A 200 -3.41 -4.57 19.25
C HIS A 200 -3.56 -3.04 19.30
N TRP A 201 -4.09 -2.41 18.26
CA TRP A 201 -4.35 -0.96 18.25
C TRP A 201 -5.42 -0.55 19.26
N CYS A 202 -6.52 -1.33 19.33
CA CYS A 202 -7.58 -1.06 20.31
C CYS A 202 -7.09 -1.31 21.74
N ASN A 203 -6.31 -2.36 21.96
CA ASN A 203 -5.71 -2.66 23.25
C ASN A 203 -4.69 -1.60 23.64
N PHE A 204 -3.84 -1.15 22.72
CA PHE A 204 -2.93 -0.04 22.97
C PHE A 204 -3.66 1.23 23.44
N VAL A 205 -4.75 1.63 22.76
CA VAL A 205 -5.53 2.81 23.13
C VAL A 205 -6.19 2.65 24.50
N LYS A 206 -6.68 1.44 24.83
CA LYS A 206 -7.36 1.16 26.10
C LYS A 206 -6.39 1.09 27.28
N THR A 207 -5.25 0.45 27.10
CA THR A 207 -4.30 0.16 28.18
C THR A 207 -3.15 1.15 28.22
N ASN A 208 -2.91 1.85 27.13
CA ASN A 208 -1.71 2.68 26.91
C ASN A 208 -0.39 1.87 27.09
N GLU A 209 -0.44 0.57 26.87
CA GLU A 209 0.71 -0.34 27.01
C GLU A 209 1.29 -0.69 25.66
N LEU A 210 2.27 0.09 25.23
CA LEU A 210 2.96 -0.11 23.95
C LEU A 210 3.62 -1.50 23.86
N ALA A 211 4.11 -2.04 24.97
CA ALA A 211 4.75 -3.36 25.03
C ALA A 211 3.78 -4.50 24.62
N VAL A 212 2.51 -4.42 25.04
CA VAL A 212 1.49 -5.40 24.69
C VAL A 212 1.18 -5.33 23.19
N ALA A 213 1.00 -4.11 22.66
CA ALA A 213 0.75 -3.93 21.24
C ALA A 213 1.90 -4.44 20.35
N LEU A 214 3.15 -4.20 20.74
CA LEU A 214 4.33 -4.68 20.01
C LEU A 214 4.49 -6.20 20.07
N HIS A 215 4.12 -6.83 21.18
CA HIS A 215 4.16 -8.30 21.32
C HIS A 215 3.14 -8.96 20.40
N GLU A 216 1.92 -8.42 20.33
CA GLU A 216 0.87 -8.93 19.46
C GLU A 216 1.22 -8.76 17.97
N MET A 217 1.85 -7.64 17.59
CA MET A 217 2.35 -7.44 16.22
C MET A 217 3.40 -8.49 15.82
N LYS A 218 4.32 -8.84 16.71
CA LYS A 218 5.34 -9.87 16.44
C LYS A 218 4.74 -11.25 16.30
N SER A 219 3.72 -11.59 17.10
CA SER A 219 3.04 -12.90 16.99
C SER A 219 2.27 -13.04 15.68
N GLU A 220 1.73 -11.95 15.12
CA GLU A 220 1.10 -11.96 13.80
C GLU A 220 2.11 -12.14 12.66
N GLU A 221 3.32 -11.58 12.79
CA GLU A 221 4.42 -11.79 11.84
C GLU A 221 4.95 -13.23 11.89
N GLU A 222 5.12 -13.82 13.07
CA GLU A 222 5.57 -15.19 13.24
C GLU A 222 4.57 -16.23 12.70
N VAL A 223 3.27 -16.00 12.85
CA VAL A 223 2.22 -16.85 12.29
C VAL A 223 2.17 -16.74 10.75
N ALA A 224 2.61 -15.62 10.19
CA ALA A 224 2.70 -15.42 8.75
C ALA A 224 3.94 -16.10 8.11
N GLU A 225 4.97 -16.42 8.92
CA GLU A 225 6.22 -17.06 8.48
C GLU A 225 6.23 -18.60 8.66
N GLY A 226 5.27 -19.17 9.36
CA GLY A 226 5.10 -20.63 9.57
C GLY A 226 4.09 -21.24 8.59
#